data_a572f8ae5739234c1b9c41520701561a
#
_entry.id   a572f8ae5739234c1b9c41520701561a
#
_cell.length_a   1.000
_cell.length_b   1.000
_cell.length_c   1.000
_cell.angle_alpha   90.00
_cell.angle_beta   90.00
_cell.angle_gamma   90.00
#
_symmetry.space_group_name_H-M   'P 1'
#
loop_
_entity.id
_entity.type
_entity.pdbx_description
1 polymer ?
#
loop_
_entity_poly.entity_id
_entity_poly.type
_entity_poly.pdbx_seq_one_letter_code
_entity_poly.pdbx_strand_id
1 'polypeptide(L)'
;MSSNITQAFICDAIRTPFGRYGGALSSIRTDDLGAIPLRALMARNPQVDWAAVTDVFYGNANQAGEDNRNVAHMSSLLAGLPIDVPGATLNRLCGSGLDAVGSAARAIKSGEAGLMIAGGVESMSRAPFVMPKAETAFSRNTAVYDTTIGWRFVNKLMKEKYGVDSMPETAENVATDYKIEREAQDRMALASQMKAVAAQKAGHLAREITAVTIPQKKGDAIVVDQDEHPRETSMESLAKLKGVVRPDGTVTAGNASGVNDGSCALLLANETLAGKYGLTPKARVVGMATAGVAPRVMGIGPAPATLKVLAQTGLSLDQIDVIELNEAFAAQGLAVLRMLGLKDDDERVNAWGGAIALGHPLGASGARLATTAVNRLHATGGRYALCTMCIGVGQGIAVILERV
;
A
#
# COMPACT_ATOMS: atom_id res chain seq x y z
N MET A 1 -32.77 -22.65 -2.83
CA MET A 1 -31.40 -23.13 -2.99
C MET A 1 -30.51 -22.09 -2.34
N SER A 2 -29.90 -22.39 -1.18
CA SER A 2 -28.89 -21.51 -0.59
C SER A 2 -27.68 -21.61 -1.49
N SER A 3 -27.43 -20.58 -2.32
CA SER A 3 -26.20 -20.50 -3.08
C SER A 3 -25.07 -20.34 -2.06
N ASN A 4 -24.30 -21.38 -1.83
CA ASN A 4 -23.03 -21.23 -1.12
C ASN A 4 -22.19 -20.25 -1.92
N ILE A 5 -22.13 -19.00 -1.44
CA ILE A 5 -21.28 -17.96 -2.05
C ILE A 5 -19.84 -18.44 -1.89
N THR A 6 -19.14 -18.65 -2.99
CA THR A 6 -17.72 -18.97 -3.03
C THR A 6 -16.95 -17.97 -2.20
N GLN A 7 -16.09 -18.42 -1.31
CA GLN A 7 -15.26 -17.55 -0.48
C GLN A 7 -13.88 -17.33 -1.14
N ALA A 8 -13.27 -16.22 -0.85
CA ALA A 8 -11.92 -15.88 -1.30
C ALA A 8 -10.97 -15.82 -0.10
N PHE A 9 -9.95 -16.66 -0.13
CA PHE A 9 -8.96 -16.78 0.94
C PHE A 9 -7.60 -16.30 0.50
N ILE A 10 -6.94 -15.54 1.34
CA ILE A 10 -5.50 -15.29 1.26
C ILE A 10 -4.82 -16.53 1.86
N CYS A 11 -4.04 -17.23 1.03
CA CYS A 11 -3.34 -18.45 1.41
C CYS A 11 -1.86 -18.20 1.69
N ASP A 12 -1.24 -17.26 0.99
CA ASP A 12 0.13 -16.81 1.26
C ASP A 12 0.30 -15.34 0.92
N ALA A 13 1.28 -14.68 1.54
CA ALA A 13 1.59 -13.28 1.31
C ALA A 13 3.06 -13.02 1.63
N ILE A 14 3.74 -12.24 0.78
CA ILE A 14 5.15 -11.92 0.90
C ILE A 14 5.44 -10.57 0.25
N ARG A 15 6.42 -9.83 0.75
CA ARG A 15 6.86 -8.55 0.19
C ARG A 15 8.38 -8.43 0.14
N THR A 16 8.87 -7.50 -0.62
CA THR A 16 10.25 -7.03 -0.47
C THR A 16 10.38 -6.19 0.80
N PRO A 17 11.59 -5.96 1.32
CA PRO A 17 11.81 -4.79 2.19
C PRO A 17 11.35 -3.53 1.47
N PHE A 18 11.01 -2.47 2.21
CA PHE A 18 10.77 -1.17 1.63
C PHE A 18 12.04 -0.31 1.71
N GLY A 19 12.52 0.12 0.54
CA GLY A 19 13.67 1.00 0.38
C GLY A 19 13.30 2.48 0.53
N ARG A 20 14.25 3.30 0.97
CA ARG A 20 14.14 4.76 0.92
C ARG A 20 14.34 5.26 -0.50
N TYR A 21 13.87 6.46 -0.77
CA TYR A 21 14.19 7.18 -2.02
C TYR A 21 15.71 7.28 -2.21
N GLY A 22 16.18 6.82 -3.37
CA GLY A 22 17.61 6.75 -3.66
C GLY A 22 18.40 5.77 -2.78
N GLY A 23 17.71 4.90 -2.03
CA GLY A 23 18.31 3.94 -1.10
C GLY A 23 18.67 2.59 -1.75
N ALA A 24 18.68 1.56 -0.93
CA ALA A 24 19.21 0.24 -1.30
C ALA A 24 18.51 -0.39 -2.53
N LEU A 25 17.21 -0.15 -2.72
CA LEU A 25 16.44 -0.72 -3.83
C LEU A 25 16.43 0.15 -5.11
N SER A 26 16.99 1.35 -5.06
CA SER A 26 16.93 2.33 -6.16
C SER A 26 17.59 1.88 -7.47
N SER A 27 18.50 0.92 -7.41
CA SER A 27 19.14 0.34 -8.61
C SER A 27 18.29 -0.72 -9.33
N ILE A 28 17.21 -1.21 -8.69
CA ILE A 28 16.37 -2.28 -9.25
C ILE A 28 15.27 -1.66 -10.09
N ARG A 29 15.11 -2.14 -11.32
CA ARG A 29 14.01 -1.74 -12.19
C ARG A 29 12.65 -2.07 -11.56
N THR A 30 11.64 -1.26 -11.82
CA THR A 30 10.31 -1.45 -11.23
C THR A 30 9.68 -2.80 -11.61
N ASP A 31 9.81 -3.21 -12.87
CA ASP A 31 9.31 -4.48 -13.38
C ASP A 31 10.04 -5.69 -12.76
N ASP A 32 11.37 -5.62 -12.57
CA ASP A 32 12.16 -6.62 -11.86
C ASP A 32 11.81 -6.69 -10.37
N LEU A 33 11.61 -5.53 -9.72
CA LEU A 33 11.21 -5.44 -8.32
C LEU A 33 9.84 -6.11 -8.10
N GLY A 34 8.90 -5.91 -9.04
CA GLY A 34 7.59 -6.56 -9.03
C GLY A 34 7.66 -8.07 -9.14
N ALA A 35 8.66 -8.61 -9.84
CA ALA A 35 8.86 -10.05 -10.01
C ALA A 35 9.39 -10.76 -8.76
N ILE A 36 10.05 -10.06 -7.84
CA ILE A 36 10.70 -10.67 -6.66
C ILE A 36 9.68 -11.38 -5.75
N PRO A 37 8.60 -10.74 -5.26
CA PRO A 37 7.63 -11.42 -4.40
C PRO A 37 6.85 -12.51 -5.13
N LEU A 38 6.69 -12.43 -6.46
CA LEU A 38 6.08 -13.50 -7.27
C LEU A 38 6.96 -14.75 -7.26
N ARG A 39 8.26 -14.61 -7.52
CA ARG A 39 9.22 -15.71 -7.39
C ARG A 39 9.22 -16.34 -5.99
N ALA A 40 9.14 -15.50 -4.96
CA ALA A 40 9.07 -15.96 -3.59
C ALA A 40 7.79 -16.76 -3.30
N LEU A 41 6.62 -16.32 -3.79
CA LEU A 41 5.37 -17.10 -3.68
C LEU A 41 5.50 -18.45 -4.37
N MET A 42 6.07 -18.49 -5.59
CA MET A 42 6.27 -19.73 -6.33
C MET A 42 7.19 -20.70 -5.58
N ALA A 43 8.31 -20.21 -5.05
CA ALA A 43 9.25 -21.03 -4.30
C ALA A 43 8.66 -21.56 -2.98
N ARG A 44 7.79 -20.80 -2.32
CA ARG A 44 7.12 -21.19 -1.07
C ARG A 44 5.99 -22.19 -1.27
N ASN A 45 5.41 -22.24 -2.49
CA ASN A 45 4.26 -23.08 -2.83
C ASN A 45 4.55 -23.96 -4.06
N PRO A 46 5.56 -24.84 -4.01
CA PRO A 46 6.00 -25.63 -5.17
C PRO A 46 4.97 -26.64 -5.64
N GLN A 47 3.97 -26.96 -4.82
CA GLN A 47 2.86 -27.88 -5.16
C GLN A 47 1.77 -27.24 -6.02
N VAL A 48 1.81 -25.91 -6.20
CA VAL A 48 0.82 -25.18 -7.01
C VAL A 48 1.13 -25.35 -8.48
N ASP A 49 0.14 -25.72 -9.26
CA ASP A 49 0.18 -25.58 -10.73
C ASP A 49 -0.06 -24.11 -11.09
N TRP A 50 1.00 -23.40 -11.36
CA TRP A 50 0.96 -21.97 -11.63
C TRP A 50 0.23 -21.60 -12.93
N ALA A 51 0.04 -22.56 -13.84
CA ALA A 51 -0.83 -22.37 -15.02
C ALA A 51 -2.31 -22.27 -14.65
N ALA A 52 -2.70 -22.69 -13.45
CA ALA A 52 -4.06 -22.54 -12.95
C ALA A 52 -4.38 -21.14 -12.40
N VAL A 53 -3.40 -20.24 -12.32
CA VAL A 53 -3.64 -18.85 -11.94
C VAL A 53 -4.45 -18.18 -13.02
N THR A 54 -5.66 -17.71 -12.66
CA THR A 54 -6.60 -17.10 -13.59
C THR A 54 -6.11 -15.73 -14.06
N ASP A 55 -5.56 -14.92 -13.13
CA ASP A 55 -5.05 -13.59 -13.45
C ASP A 55 -4.11 -13.08 -12.34
N VAL A 56 -3.28 -12.09 -12.67
CA VAL A 56 -2.41 -11.37 -11.74
C VAL A 56 -2.82 -9.90 -11.69
N PHE A 57 -3.34 -9.43 -10.56
CA PHE A 57 -3.70 -8.03 -10.35
C PHE A 57 -2.64 -7.32 -9.52
N TYR A 58 -1.93 -6.38 -10.12
CA TYR A 58 -0.92 -5.56 -9.45
C TYR A 58 -1.28 -4.09 -9.43
N GLY A 59 -1.21 -3.49 -8.25
CA GLY A 59 -1.30 -2.05 -8.08
C GLY A 59 -0.01 -1.35 -8.51
N ASN A 60 -0.15 -0.28 -9.28
CA ASN A 60 0.94 0.64 -9.59
C ASN A 60 0.35 2.02 -9.93
N ALA A 61 0.91 3.08 -9.36
CA ALA A 61 0.37 4.41 -9.48
C ALA A 61 1.03 5.23 -10.59
N ASN A 62 2.34 5.09 -10.82
CA ASN A 62 3.07 5.95 -11.75
C ASN A 62 2.80 5.61 -13.21
N GLN A 63 3.16 4.43 -13.66
CA GLN A 63 3.02 3.90 -15.03
C GLN A 63 3.68 4.77 -16.14
N ALA A 64 4.59 5.66 -15.78
CA ALA A 64 5.25 6.56 -16.72
C ALA A 64 6.65 6.09 -17.15
N GLY A 65 7.27 5.20 -16.40
CA GLY A 65 8.64 4.72 -16.62
C GLY A 65 8.72 3.23 -16.95
N GLU A 66 9.56 2.52 -16.19
CA GLU A 66 9.79 1.08 -16.32
C GLU A 66 8.57 0.25 -15.92
N ASP A 67 7.60 0.86 -15.29
CA ASP A 67 6.30 0.36 -14.89
C ASP A 67 5.19 0.58 -15.93
N ASN A 68 5.54 1.03 -17.13
CA ASN A 68 4.60 1.15 -18.25
C ASN A 68 4.24 -0.22 -18.84
N ARG A 69 3.32 -0.24 -19.79
CA ARG A 69 2.90 -1.44 -20.55
C ARG A 69 2.47 -2.61 -19.68
N ASN A 70 1.67 -2.34 -18.64
CA ASN A 70 1.12 -3.37 -17.78
C ASN A 70 2.22 -4.09 -16.95
N VAL A 71 2.73 -3.40 -15.94
CA VAL A 71 3.79 -3.92 -15.07
C VAL A 71 3.40 -5.22 -14.37
N ALA A 72 2.11 -5.47 -14.12
CA ALA A 72 1.63 -6.73 -13.58
C ALA A 72 2.04 -7.92 -14.44
N HIS A 73 1.73 -7.85 -15.74
CA HIS A 73 2.07 -8.93 -16.67
C HIS A 73 3.58 -9.02 -16.93
N MET A 74 4.27 -7.88 -17.05
CA MET A 74 5.73 -7.86 -17.19
C MET A 74 6.42 -8.52 -16.00
N SER A 75 6.02 -8.18 -14.78
CA SER A 75 6.56 -8.80 -13.56
C SER A 75 6.25 -10.31 -13.49
N SER A 76 5.07 -10.73 -13.95
CA SER A 76 4.68 -12.15 -14.03
C SER A 76 5.59 -12.94 -14.95
N LEU A 77 5.85 -12.44 -16.15
CA LEU A 77 6.76 -13.07 -17.12
C LEU A 77 8.20 -13.10 -16.59
N LEU A 78 8.68 -11.98 -16.02
CA LEU A 78 10.02 -11.89 -15.41
C LEU A 78 10.18 -12.79 -14.18
N ALA A 79 9.09 -13.07 -13.46
CA ALA A 79 9.08 -14.02 -12.36
C ALA A 79 9.18 -15.48 -12.82
N GLY A 80 8.84 -15.77 -14.06
CA GLY A 80 8.78 -17.13 -14.62
C GLY A 80 7.42 -17.80 -14.45
N LEU A 81 6.34 -17.04 -14.23
CA LEU A 81 4.98 -17.59 -14.35
C LEU A 81 4.73 -18.07 -15.79
N PRO A 82 3.90 -19.10 -16.00
CA PRO A 82 3.55 -19.59 -17.33
C PRO A 82 3.04 -18.45 -18.23
N ILE A 83 3.39 -18.48 -19.51
CA ILE A 83 3.05 -17.44 -20.48
C ILE A 83 1.54 -17.27 -20.68
N ASP A 84 0.78 -18.30 -20.39
CA ASP A 84 -0.67 -18.31 -20.50
C ASP A 84 -1.37 -17.59 -19.32
N VAL A 85 -0.62 -17.23 -18.27
CA VAL A 85 -1.15 -16.47 -17.13
C VAL A 85 -1.18 -14.99 -17.47
N PRO A 86 -2.37 -14.38 -17.59
CA PRO A 86 -2.50 -12.95 -17.88
C PRO A 86 -2.18 -12.09 -16.65
N GLY A 87 -2.18 -10.78 -16.83
CA GLY A 87 -2.00 -9.84 -15.74
C GLY A 87 -2.61 -8.48 -16.07
N ALA A 88 -3.11 -7.78 -15.07
CA ALA A 88 -3.67 -6.44 -15.20
C ALA A 88 -3.11 -5.49 -14.13
N THR A 89 -2.65 -4.33 -14.57
CA THR A 89 -2.21 -3.26 -13.67
C THR A 89 -3.39 -2.39 -13.27
N LEU A 90 -3.63 -2.29 -11.96
CA LEU A 90 -4.69 -1.47 -11.39
C LEU A 90 -4.12 -0.16 -10.87
N ASN A 91 -4.77 0.96 -11.18
CA ASN A 91 -4.41 2.27 -10.68
C ASN A 91 -5.57 2.92 -9.93
N ARG A 92 -5.47 2.90 -8.62
CA ARG A 92 -6.24 3.72 -7.68
C ARG A 92 -5.26 4.51 -6.81
N LEU A 93 -4.21 5.06 -7.42
CA LEU A 93 -3.11 5.77 -6.74
C LEU A 93 -2.60 4.98 -5.51
N CYS A 94 -2.53 5.60 -4.34
CA CYS A 94 -2.08 4.96 -3.09
C CYS A 94 -2.83 3.65 -2.76
N GLY A 95 -4.12 3.55 -3.12
CA GLY A 95 -4.98 2.40 -2.84
C GLY A 95 -4.85 1.22 -3.81
N SER A 96 -4.00 1.33 -4.84
CA SER A 96 -3.93 0.36 -5.95
C SER A 96 -3.70 -1.08 -5.49
N GLY A 97 -2.77 -1.32 -4.55
CA GLY A 97 -2.48 -2.65 -4.04
C GLY A 97 -3.64 -3.26 -3.24
N LEU A 98 -4.34 -2.44 -2.45
CA LEU A 98 -5.50 -2.93 -1.69
C LEU A 98 -6.70 -3.17 -2.61
N ASP A 99 -6.86 -2.36 -3.66
CA ASP A 99 -7.86 -2.56 -4.70
C ASP A 99 -7.60 -3.85 -5.50
N ALA A 100 -6.32 -4.16 -5.76
CA ALA A 100 -5.92 -5.43 -6.38
C ALA A 100 -6.37 -6.64 -5.53
N VAL A 101 -6.12 -6.61 -4.22
CA VAL A 101 -6.55 -7.69 -3.29
C VAL A 101 -8.07 -7.82 -3.28
N GLY A 102 -8.80 -6.71 -3.15
CA GLY A 102 -10.25 -6.74 -3.13
C GLY A 102 -10.88 -7.14 -4.46
N SER A 103 -10.29 -6.74 -5.59
CA SER A 103 -10.76 -7.10 -6.94
C SER A 103 -10.51 -8.58 -7.25
N ALA A 104 -9.35 -9.12 -6.89
CA ALA A 104 -9.08 -10.55 -6.98
C ALA A 104 -10.08 -11.37 -6.13
N ALA A 105 -10.36 -10.91 -4.91
CA ALA A 105 -11.35 -11.57 -4.06
C ALA A 105 -12.76 -11.51 -4.65
N ARG A 106 -13.14 -10.42 -5.34
CA ARG A 106 -14.42 -10.31 -6.05
C ARG A 106 -14.51 -11.27 -7.23
N ALA A 107 -13.46 -11.39 -8.04
CA ALA A 107 -13.39 -12.34 -9.15
C ALA A 107 -13.53 -13.79 -8.66
N ILE A 108 -12.94 -14.14 -7.52
CA ILE A 108 -13.12 -15.45 -6.90
C ILE A 108 -14.56 -15.64 -6.40
N LYS A 109 -15.11 -14.65 -5.70
CA LYS A 109 -16.48 -14.74 -5.14
C LYS A 109 -17.57 -14.78 -6.22
N SER A 110 -17.35 -14.15 -7.39
CA SER A 110 -18.26 -14.22 -8.53
C SER A 110 -18.20 -15.55 -9.26
N GLY A 111 -17.19 -16.39 -8.99
CA GLY A 111 -16.96 -17.66 -9.68
C GLY A 111 -16.22 -17.53 -11.01
N GLU A 112 -15.74 -16.32 -11.37
CA GLU A 112 -14.95 -16.10 -12.58
C GLU A 112 -13.51 -16.59 -12.44
N ALA A 113 -12.99 -16.66 -11.20
CA ALA A 113 -11.65 -17.10 -10.90
C ALA A 113 -11.62 -18.12 -9.75
N GLY A 114 -10.63 -19.00 -9.75
CA GLY A 114 -10.42 -19.95 -8.65
C GLY A 114 -9.12 -19.73 -7.90
N LEU A 115 -8.08 -19.26 -8.59
CA LEU A 115 -6.74 -18.97 -8.07
C LEU A 115 -6.26 -17.65 -8.68
N MET A 116 -5.86 -16.71 -7.85
CA MET A 116 -5.46 -15.36 -8.25
C MET A 116 -4.18 -14.95 -7.53
N ILE A 117 -3.38 -14.12 -8.16
CA ILE A 117 -2.35 -13.35 -7.48
C ILE A 117 -2.78 -11.89 -7.43
N ALA A 118 -2.67 -11.27 -6.25
CA ALA A 118 -2.89 -9.85 -6.08
C ALA A 118 -1.69 -9.21 -5.38
N GLY A 119 -1.41 -7.95 -5.69
CA GLY A 119 -0.28 -7.29 -5.08
C GLY A 119 -0.07 -5.88 -5.60
N GLY A 120 1.19 -5.51 -5.70
CA GLY A 120 1.57 -4.24 -6.30
C GLY A 120 3.05 -3.94 -6.16
N VAL A 121 3.50 -2.99 -6.95
CA VAL A 121 4.88 -2.51 -7.00
C VAL A 121 4.91 -1.00 -7.22
N GLU A 122 5.86 -0.34 -6.59
CA GLU A 122 6.22 1.04 -6.90
C GLU A 122 7.72 1.22 -6.70
N SER A 123 8.38 1.84 -7.65
CA SER A 123 9.71 2.40 -7.44
C SER A 123 9.66 3.90 -7.68
N MET A 124 9.53 4.64 -6.58
CA MET A 124 9.46 6.09 -6.64
C MET A 124 10.84 6.70 -6.91
N SER A 125 11.92 5.98 -6.59
CA SER A 125 13.29 6.37 -6.93
C SER A 125 13.55 6.38 -8.44
N ARG A 126 12.85 5.54 -9.19
CA ARG A 126 13.03 5.38 -10.64
C ARG A 126 11.92 6.04 -11.46
N ALA A 127 11.05 6.80 -10.82
CA ALA A 127 10.04 7.59 -11.49
C ALA A 127 10.69 8.56 -12.47
N PRO A 128 10.34 8.54 -13.78
CA PRO A 128 11.04 9.32 -14.79
C PRO A 128 10.62 10.77 -14.79
N PHE A 129 11.43 11.61 -15.42
CA PHE A 129 11.00 12.90 -15.91
C PHE A 129 10.16 12.71 -17.18
N VAL A 130 9.10 13.50 -17.34
CA VAL A 130 8.21 13.48 -18.51
C VAL A 130 8.02 14.89 -19.05
N MET A 131 7.78 14.98 -20.36
CA MET A 131 7.64 16.22 -21.06
C MET A 131 6.46 16.13 -22.05
N PRO A 132 5.60 17.17 -22.16
CA PRO A 132 4.49 17.16 -23.13
C PRO A 132 4.98 17.25 -24.57
N LYS A 133 4.15 16.84 -25.50
CA LYS A 133 4.33 17.20 -26.92
C LYS A 133 4.17 18.71 -27.09
N ALA A 134 4.91 19.28 -28.04
CA ALA A 134 4.70 20.66 -28.44
C ALA A 134 3.31 20.82 -29.06
N GLU A 135 2.58 21.86 -28.65
CA GLU A 135 1.23 22.16 -29.20
C GLU A 135 1.29 22.89 -30.53
N THR A 136 2.41 23.57 -30.82
CA THR A 136 2.63 24.33 -32.06
C THR A 136 3.97 23.99 -32.66
N ALA A 137 4.08 24.15 -34.02
CA ALA A 137 5.34 24.03 -34.71
C ALA A 137 6.34 25.08 -34.18
N PHE A 138 7.63 24.70 -34.11
CA PHE A 138 8.72 25.56 -33.64
C PHE A 138 8.52 26.13 -32.24
N SER A 139 7.77 25.43 -31.36
CA SER A 139 7.59 25.84 -29.97
C SER A 139 8.95 26.03 -29.28
N ARG A 140 9.07 27.12 -28.54
CA ARG A 140 10.26 27.44 -27.71
C ARG A 140 10.04 27.17 -26.24
N ASN A 141 8.84 26.71 -25.87
CA ASN A 141 8.46 26.40 -24.50
C ASN A 141 8.43 24.90 -24.30
N THR A 142 9.19 24.41 -23.32
CA THR A 142 9.18 23.00 -22.90
C THR A 142 9.09 22.96 -21.38
N ALA A 143 8.12 22.20 -20.87
CA ALA A 143 8.02 21.90 -19.46
C ALA A 143 8.49 20.46 -19.24
N VAL A 144 9.28 20.23 -18.18
CA VAL A 144 9.69 18.90 -17.72
C VAL A 144 9.12 18.70 -16.33
N TYR A 145 8.49 17.56 -16.10
CA TYR A 145 7.86 17.22 -14.82
C TYR A 145 8.54 16.00 -14.23
N ASP A 146 8.86 16.07 -12.94
CA ASP A 146 9.22 14.91 -12.13
C ASP A 146 7.95 14.13 -11.78
N THR A 147 7.94 12.81 -12.05
CA THR A 147 6.78 11.96 -11.78
C THR A 147 6.87 11.21 -10.46
N THR A 148 7.89 11.45 -9.65
CA THR A 148 8.09 10.82 -8.35
C THR A 148 6.88 11.03 -7.43
N ILE A 149 6.41 12.27 -7.33
CA ILE A 149 5.23 12.66 -6.54
C ILE A 149 4.66 13.97 -7.11
N GLY A 150 3.35 14.16 -6.95
CA GLY A 150 2.71 15.42 -7.31
C GLY A 150 2.06 15.42 -8.69
N TRP A 151 1.63 16.62 -9.06
CA TRP A 151 0.85 16.86 -10.27
C TRP A 151 1.76 17.06 -11.49
N ARG A 152 1.34 16.50 -12.63
CA ARG A 152 1.90 16.71 -13.96
C ARG A 152 0.77 16.83 -14.98
N PHE A 153 0.96 17.58 -16.05
CA PHE A 153 -0.05 17.78 -17.10
C PHE A 153 -1.41 18.24 -16.53
N VAL A 154 -1.38 19.26 -15.67
CA VAL A 154 -2.56 19.70 -14.92
C VAL A 154 -3.70 20.13 -15.86
N ASN A 155 -4.85 19.48 -15.72
CA ASN A 155 -6.08 19.89 -16.39
C ASN A 155 -6.60 21.20 -15.78
N LYS A 156 -6.84 22.21 -16.64
CA LYS A 156 -7.28 23.56 -16.19
C LYS A 156 -8.60 23.55 -15.45
N LEU A 157 -9.58 22.77 -15.92
CA LEU A 157 -10.90 22.66 -15.27
C LEU A 157 -10.80 21.93 -13.93
N MET A 158 -9.92 20.94 -13.84
CA MET A 158 -9.65 20.24 -12.57
C MET A 158 -9.06 21.20 -11.54
N LYS A 159 -8.07 22.00 -11.95
CA LYS A 159 -7.46 23.03 -11.10
C LYS A 159 -8.46 24.07 -10.63
N GLU A 160 -9.32 24.54 -11.52
CA GLU A 160 -10.33 25.54 -11.23
C GLU A 160 -11.39 25.04 -10.26
N LYS A 161 -11.89 23.82 -10.45
CA LYS A 161 -13.01 23.28 -9.67
C LYS A 161 -12.61 22.66 -8.33
N TYR A 162 -11.45 22.00 -8.27
CA TYR A 162 -11.08 21.14 -7.15
C TYR A 162 -9.70 21.46 -6.56
N GLY A 163 -8.93 22.34 -7.21
CA GLY A 163 -7.54 22.59 -6.85
C GLY A 163 -6.60 21.47 -7.31
N VAL A 164 -5.33 21.70 -7.08
CA VAL A 164 -4.24 20.73 -7.36
C VAL A 164 -3.21 20.79 -6.23
N ASP A 165 -3.70 20.80 -4.99
CA ASP A 165 -2.86 20.83 -3.80
C ASP A 165 -1.89 19.65 -3.84
N SER A 166 -0.66 19.90 -3.43
CA SER A 166 0.31 18.82 -3.21
C SER A 166 -0.14 17.92 -2.06
N MET A 167 0.40 16.71 -1.97
CA MET A 167 0.02 15.79 -0.89
C MET A 167 0.25 16.38 0.50
N PRO A 168 1.39 17.03 0.81
CA PRO A 168 1.55 17.72 2.09
C PRO A 168 0.56 18.87 2.32
N GLU A 169 0.17 19.62 1.29
CA GLU A 169 -0.87 20.65 1.40
C GLU A 169 -2.22 20.06 1.76
N THR A 170 -2.61 18.91 1.18
CA THR A 170 -3.84 18.23 1.58
C THR A 170 -3.81 17.79 3.04
N ALA A 171 -2.65 17.41 3.56
CA ALA A 171 -2.48 17.07 4.97
C ALA A 171 -2.59 18.29 5.90
N GLU A 172 -2.04 19.44 5.49
CA GLU A 172 -2.23 20.72 6.21
C GLU A 172 -3.70 21.15 6.21
N ASN A 173 -4.43 20.95 5.09
CA ASN A 173 -5.86 21.21 5.03
C ASN A 173 -6.61 20.33 6.04
N VAL A 174 -6.28 19.04 6.14
CA VAL A 174 -6.85 18.13 7.13
C VAL A 174 -6.50 18.58 8.55
N ALA A 175 -5.23 18.93 8.81
CA ALA A 175 -4.81 19.41 10.12
C ALA A 175 -5.62 20.66 10.55
N THR A 176 -5.85 21.59 9.62
CA THR A 176 -6.61 22.81 9.88
C THR A 176 -8.10 22.52 10.09
N ASP A 177 -8.75 21.82 9.16
CA ASP A 177 -10.18 21.58 9.16
C ASP A 177 -10.63 20.70 10.36
N TYR A 178 -9.78 19.73 10.74
CA TYR A 178 -10.05 18.77 11.83
C TYR A 178 -9.32 19.13 13.14
N LYS A 179 -8.65 20.28 13.19
CA LYS A 179 -7.95 20.81 14.38
C LYS A 179 -6.95 19.79 14.95
N ILE A 180 -6.09 19.27 14.08
CA ILE A 180 -5.04 18.32 14.47
C ILE A 180 -3.76 19.09 14.78
N GLU A 181 -3.41 19.16 16.06
CA GLU A 181 -2.24 19.89 16.52
C GLU A 181 -0.92 19.20 16.14
N ARG A 182 0.13 19.99 15.94
CA ARG A 182 1.47 19.53 15.60
C ARG A 182 2.02 18.49 16.59
N GLU A 183 1.84 18.73 17.87
CA GLU A 183 2.31 17.82 18.90
C GLU A 183 1.65 16.45 18.85
N ALA A 184 0.34 16.39 18.56
CA ALA A 184 -0.38 15.12 18.36
C ALA A 184 0.17 14.36 17.14
N GLN A 185 0.47 15.07 16.04
CA GLN A 185 1.10 14.49 14.85
C GLN A 185 2.48 13.92 15.15
N ASP A 186 3.31 14.63 15.89
CA ASP A 186 4.64 14.19 16.27
C ASP A 186 4.59 13.00 17.24
N ARG A 187 3.62 12.94 18.18
CA ARG A 187 3.39 11.76 19.05
C ARG A 187 3.01 10.53 18.23
N MET A 188 2.11 10.66 17.26
CA MET A 188 1.75 9.55 16.37
C MET A 188 2.96 9.06 15.56
N ALA A 189 3.76 9.98 15.04
CA ALA A 189 4.98 9.65 14.29
C ALA A 189 6.01 8.91 15.16
N LEU A 190 6.25 9.39 16.38
CA LEU A 190 7.12 8.71 17.35
C LEU A 190 6.60 7.30 17.65
N ALA A 191 5.32 7.15 17.94
CA ALA A 191 4.71 5.85 18.22
C ALA A 191 4.87 4.89 17.03
N SER A 192 4.65 5.34 15.80
CA SER A 192 4.85 4.55 14.58
C SER A 192 6.29 4.04 14.46
N GLN A 193 7.29 4.92 14.67
CA GLN A 193 8.70 4.55 14.65
C GLN A 193 9.06 3.54 15.75
N MET A 194 8.64 3.78 16.97
CA MET A 194 8.90 2.87 18.12
C MET A 194 8.30 1.48 17.88
N LYS A 195 7.05 1.42 17.39
CA LYS A 195 6.36 0.17 17.04
C LYS A 195 7.09 -0.59 15.93
N ALA A 196 7.52 0.10 14.87
CA ALA A 196 8.24 -0.52 13.75
C ALA A 196 9.60 -1.07 14.19
N VAL A 197 10.39 -0.30 14.93
CA VAL A 197 11.70 -0.75 15.45
C VAL A 197 11.53 -1.95 16.39
N ALA A 198 10.52 -1.93 17.26
CA ALA A 198 10.24 -3.06 18.15
C ALA A 198 9.81 -4.31 17.35
N ALA A 199 8.93 -4.17 16.36
CA ALA A 199 8.48 -5.27 15.50
C ALA A 199 9.62 -5.85 14.66
N GLN A 200 10.53 -5.02 14.18
CA GLN A 200 11.72 -5.45 13.44
C GLN A 200 12.68 -6.23 14.34
N LYS A 201 12.98 -5.72 15.54
CA LYS A 201 13.82 -6.41 16.53
C LYS A 201 13.20 -7.75 17.00
N ALA A 202 11.87 -7.82 17.10
CA ALA A 202 11.16 -9.05 17.46
C ALA A 202 11.01 -10.06 16.30
N GLY A 203 11.46 -9.73 15.09
CA GLY A 203 11.37 -10.59 13.91
C GLY A 203 9.96 -10.69 13.31
N HIS A 204 9.02 -9.85 13.73
CA HIS A 204 7.66 -9.85 13.17
C HIS A 204 7.65 -9.48 11.69
N LEU A 205 8.39 -8.44 11.30
CA LEU A 205 8.46 -7.98 9.91
C LEU A 205 9.24 -8.96 9.02
N ALA A 206 10.23 -9.67 9.55
CA ALA A 206 10.99 -10.66 8.80
C ALA A 206 10.12 -11.82 8.26
N ARG A 207 8.98 -12.10 8.89
CA ARG A 207 8.05 -13.17 8.44
C ARG A 207 7.36 -12.86 7.12
N GLU A 208 7.23 -11.59 6.78
CA GLU A 208 6.57 -11.13 5.56
C GLU A 208 7.54 -10.63 4.50
N ILE A 209 8.85 -10.63 4.78
CA ILE A 209 9.89 -10.09 3.89
C ILE A 209 10.63 -11.22 3.20
N THR A 210 10.76 -11.13 1.87
CA THR A 210 11.73 -11.88 1.08
C THR A 210 12.93 -10.99 0.79
N ALA A 211 14.13 -11.52 1.03
CA ALA A 211 15.37 -10.78 0.80
C ALA A 211 15.53 -10.43 -0.69
N VAL A 212 16.08 -9.26 -0.96
CA VAL A 212 16.42 -8.78 -2.30
C VAL A 212 17.92 -8.84 -2.47
N THR A 213 18.38 -9.67 -3.40
CA THR A 213 19.80 -9.80 -3.73
C THR A 213 20.15 -8.91 -4.91
N ILE A 214 21.08 -7.99 -4.71
CA ILE A 214 21.52 -7.00 -5.71
C ILE A 214 22.95 -7.37 -6.16
N PRO A 215 23.10 -7.91 -7.38
CA PRO A 215 24.41 -8.23 -7.91
C PRO A 215 25.30 -6.99 -8.00
N GLN A 216 26.57 -7.13 -7.67
CA GLN A 216 27.56 -6.08 -7.79
C GLN A 216 28.48 -6.36 -8.97
N LYS A 217 28.99 -5.29 -9.60
CA LYS A 217 30.00 -5.42 -10.68
C LYS A 217 31.32 -6.06 -10.18
N LYS A 218 31.64 -5.84 -8.92
CA LYS A 218 32.81 -6.42 -8.22
C LYS A 218 32.42 -6.68 -6.77
N GLY A 219 32.92 -7.78 -6.21
CA GLY A 219 32.64 -8.22 -4.84
C GLY A 219 31.33 -9.01 -4.71
N ASP A 220 30.93 -9.23 -3.48
CA ASP A 220 29.73 -10.00 -3.14
C ASP A 220 28.45 -9.21 -3.43
N ALA A 221 27.35 -9.92 -3.71
CA ALA A 221 26.05 -9.30 -3.87
C ALA A 221 25.59 -8.67 -2.55
N ILE A 222 24.92 -7.52 -2.64
CA ILE A 222 24.27 -6.89 -1.48
C ILE A 222 22.93 -7.60 -1.25
N VAL A 223 22.70 -8.05 -0.01
CA VAL A 223 21.43 -8.62 0.42
C VAL A 223 20.69 -7.61 1.27
N VAL A 224 19.49 -7.21 0.83
CA VAL A 224 18.59 -6.30 1.54
C VAL A 224 17.42 -7.13 2.06
N ASP A 225 17.32 -7.31 3.37
CA ASP A 225 16.36 -8.18 4.05
C ASP A 225 15.54 -7.48 5.15
N GLN A 226 15.70 -6.17 5.29
CA GLN A 226 15.00 -5.34 6.28
C GLN A 226 14.51 -4.05 5.65
N ASP A 227 13.39 -3.54 6.17
CA ASP A 227 12.91 -2.20 5.82
C ASP A 227 13.95 -1.15 6.18
N GLU A 228 14.24 -0.26 5.24
CA GLU A 228 15.33 0.72 5.37
C GLU A 228 14.89 2.00 6.09
N HIS A 229 13.59 2.26 6.18
CA HIS A 229 13.05 3.54 6.65
C HIS A 229 12.88 3.65 8.18
N PRO A 230 12.62 2.57 8.96
CA PRO A 230 12.49 2.65 10.41
C PRO A 230 13.74 3.22 11.08
N ARG A 231 13.55 4.16 12.00
CA ARG A 231 14.65 4.82 12.72
C ARG A 231 14.25 5.22 14.14
N GLU A 232 15.23 5.24 15.01
CA GLU A 232 15.04 5.81 16.34
C GLU A 232 14.90 7.34 16.25
N THR A 233 13.95 7.89 16.99
CA THR A 233 13.68 9.34 17.05
C THR A 233 13.13 9.71 18.44
N SER A 234 12.90 11.00 18.69
CA SER A 234 12.32 11.50 19.93
C SER A 234 11.39 12.68 19.67
N MET A 235 10.51 13.00 20.62
CA MET A 235 9.66 14.20 20.52
C MET A 235 10.48 15.48 20.35
N GLU A 236 11.61 15.58 21.06
CA GLU A 236 12.51 16.73 20.90
C GLU A 236 13.08 16.87 19.50
N SER A 237 13.45 15.75 18.87
CA SER A 237 13.97 15.73 17.49
C SER A 237 12.88 16.10 16.49
N LEU A 238 11.67 15.57 16.67
CA LEU A 238 10.53 15.85 15.80
C LEU A 238 10.09 17.32 15.91
N ALA A 239 10.04 17.89 17.12
CA ALA A 239 9.65 19.26 17.33
C ALA A 239 10.55 20.30 16.63
N LYS A 240 11.84 19.95 16.38
CA LYS A 240 12.81 20.82 15.68
C LYS A 240 12.59 20.86 14.16
N LEU A 241 11.80 19.93 13.60
CA LEU A 241 11.57 19.87 12.16
C LEU A 241 10.64 21.01 11.69
N LYS A 242 11.00 21.61 10.56
CA LYS A 242 10.23 22.67 9.93
C LYS A 242 9.06 22.10 9.12
N GLY A 243 7.99 22.88 8.99
CA GLY A 243 6.89 22.56 8.07
C GLY A 243 7.40 22.43 6.62
N VAL A 244 6.90 21.43 5.91
CA VAL A 244 7.31 21.17 4.51
C VAL A 244 6.50 21.98 3.49
N VAL A 245 5.34 22.51 3.89
CA VAL A 245 4.48 23.33 3.02
C VAL A 245 4.71 24.82 3.27
N ARG A 246 4.70 25.21 4.53
CA ARG A 246 4.86 26.60 4.98
C ARG A 246 5.62 26.65 6.31
N PRO A 247 6.30 27.77 6.62
CA PRO A 247 7.15 27.84 7.82
C PRO A 247 6.40 27.56 9.13
N ASP A 248 5.15 27.96 9.23
CA ASP A 248 4.23 27.76 10.36
C ASP A 248 3.36 26.50 10.22
N GLY A 249 3.62 25.65 9.23
CA GLY A 249 2.89 24.42 8.98
C GLY A 249 3.16 23.34 10.03
N THR A 250 2.22 22.41 10.14
CA THR A 250 2.28 21.32 11.10
C THR A 250 2.84 20.02 10.51
N VAL A 251 2.74 19.85 9.19
CA VAL A 251 3.24 18.69 8.46
C VAL A 251 4.75 18.83 8.22
N THR A 252 5.51 17.83 8.66
CA THR A 252 6.97 17.80 8.55
C THR A 252 7.47 16.50 7.94
N ALA A 253 8.73 16.43 7.58
CA ALA A 253 9.38 15.19 7.14
C ALA A 253 9.41 14.08 8.23
N GLY A 254 9.14 14.42 9.49
CA GLY A 254 9.11 13.48 10.60
C GLY A 254 7.74 12.87 10.84
N ASN A 255 6.65 13.54 10.44
CA ASN A 255 5.27 13.11 10.67
C ASN A 255 4.49 12.84 9.37
N ALA A 256 5.22 12.66 8.27
CA ALA A 256 4.76 12.20 6.96
C ALA A 256 5.43 10.88 6.59
N SER A 257 4.76 10.07 5.77
CA SER A 257 5.38 8.89 5.16
C SER A 257 6.50 9.28 4.19
N GLY A 258 7.43 8.37 3.98
CA GLY A 258 8.51 8.56 3.01
C GLY A 258 8.07 8.33 1.57
N VAL A 259 8.96 8.73 0.65
CA VAL A 259 8.99 8.32 -0.75
C VAL A 259 9.81 7.04 -0.82
N ASN A 260 9.25 5.95 -1.34
CA ASN A 260 9.81 4.62 -1.13
C ASN A 260 9.70 3.72 -2.37
N ASP A 261 10.51 2.67 -2.36
CA ASP A 261 10.51 1.58 -3.34
C ASP A 261 10.08 0.28 -2.67
N GLY A 262 9.26 -0.54 -3.33
CA GLY A 262 8.86 -1.82 -2.77
C GLY A 262 7.82 -2.56 -3.61
N SER A 263 7.67 -3.85 -3.31
CA SER A 263 6.68 -4.72 -3.94
C SER A 263 6.11 -5.73 -2.95
N CYS A 264 4.86 -6.14 -3.18
CA CYS A 264 4.16 -7.11 -2.35
C CYS A 264 3.28 -8.00 -3.24
N ALA A 265 3.16 -9.29 -2.91
CA ALA A 265 2.29 -10.24 -3.59
C ALA A 265 1.57 -11.17 -2.62
N LEU A 266 0.31 -11.46 -2.91
CA LEU A 266 -0.55 -12.36 -2.15
C LEU A 266 -1.14 -13.41 -3.09
N LEU A 267 -1.20 -14.66 -2.63
CA LEU A 267 -1.88 -15.75 -3.31
C LEU A 267 -3.28 -15.91 -2.73
N LEU A 268 -4.30 -15.79 -3.59
CA LEU A 268 -5.70 -15.95 -3.22
C LEU A 268 -6.30 -17.17 -3.93
N ALA A 269 -7.10 -17.93 -3.18
CA ALA A 269 -7.80 -19.11 -3.73
C ALA A 269 -9.22 -19.23 -3.18
N ASN A 270 -10.08 -19.93 -3.93
CA ASN A 270 -11.32 -20.46 -3.37
C ASN A 270 -11.05 -21.77 -2.60
N GLU A 271 -12.06 -22.31 -1.91
CA GLU A 271 -11.95 -23.54 -1.12
C GLU A 271 -11.46 -24.73 -1.98
N THR A 272 -11.99 -24.85 -3.19
CA THR A 272 -11.70 -25.98 -4.09
C THR A 272 -10.23 -26.01 -4.50
N LEU A 273 -9.68 -24.86 -4.94
CA LEU A 273 -8.28 -24.80 -5.37
C LEU A 273 -7.31 -24.73 -4.20
N ALA A 274 -7.71 -24.16 -3.07
CA ALA A 274 -6.93 -24.26 -1.84
C ALA A 274 -6.77 -25.73 -1.43
N GLY A 275 -7.85 -26.50 -1.40
CA GLY A 275 -7.80 -27.95 -1.12
C GLY A 275 -7.01 -28.73 -2.17
N LYS A 276 -7.23 -28.47 -3.47
CA LYS A 276 -6.52 -29.17 -4.56
C LYS A 276 -5.01 -29.03 -4.48
N TYR A 277 -4.52 -27.84 -4.11
CA TYR A 277 -3.08 -27.54 -4.05
C TYR A 277 -2.51 -27.61 -2.63
N GLY A 278 -3.27 -28.09 -1.63
CA GLY A 278 -2.78 -28.17 -0.25
C GLY A 278 -2.41 -26.82 0.35
N LEU A 279 -3.03 -25.74 -0.13
CA LEU A 279 -2.84 -24.42 0.42
C LEU A 279 -3.60 -24.26 1.74
N THR A 280 -2.98 -23.64 2.72
CA THR A 280 -3.64 -23.33 4.00
C THR A 280 -4.24 -21.93 3.93
N PRO A 281 -5.59 -21.79 3.94
CA PRO A 281 -6.21 -20.50 4.08
C PRO A 281 -5.78 -19.82 5.38
N LYS A 282 -5.31 -18.58 5.27
CA LYS A 282 -4.86 -17.76 6.42
C LYS A 282 -5.92 -16.74 6.82
N ALA A 283 -6.54 -16.14 5.83
CA ALA A 283 -7.61 -15.17 6.07
C ALA A 283 -8.60 -15.16 4.92
N ARG A 284 -9.87 -14.96 5.24
CA ARG A 284 -10.96 -14.74 4.27
C ARG A 284 -11.07 -13.24 3.99
N VAL A 285 -11.21 -12.83 2.74
CA VAL A 285 -11.58 -11.46 2.39
C VAL A 285 -13.09 -11.30 2.56
N VAL A 286 -13.51 -10.63 3.64
CA VAL A 286 -14.92 -10.47 3.98
C VAL A 286 -15.60 -9.47 3.04
N GLY A 287 -15.02 -8.28 2.89
CA GLY A 287 -15.57 -7.24 2.03
C GLY A 287 -14.58 -6.13 1.72
N MET A 288 -14.90 -5.34 0.69
CA MET A 288 -14.18 -4.14 0.31
C MET A 288 -15.16 -3.02 -0.05
N ALA A 289 -14.87 -1.80 0.41
CA ALA A 289 -15.58 -0.60 0.01
C ALA A 289 -14.63 0.54 -0.34
N THR A 290 -15.10 1.42 -1.21
CA THR A 290 -14.44 2.68 -1.55
C THR A 290 -15.40 3.85 -1.32
N ALA A 291 -14.85 5.02 -1.03
CA ALA A 291 -15.61 6.25 -0.85
C ALA A 291 -14.87 7.43 -1.49
N GLY A 292 -15.63 8.39 -2.01
CA GLY A 292 -15.10 9.67 -2.47
C GLY A 292 -15.22 10.74 -1.39
N VAL A 293 -14.25 11.66 -1.37
CA VAL A 293 -14.24 12.87 -0.53
C VAL A 293 -13.68 14.05 -1.34
N ALA A 294 -13.78 15.25 -0.81
CA ALA A 294 -13.22 16.42 -1.49
C ALA A 294 -11.68 16.26 -1.67
N PRO A 295 -11.12 16.51 -2.87
CA PRO A 295 -9.70 16.32 -3.15
C PRO A 295 -8.77 17.05 -2.18
N ARG A 296 -9.12 18.26 -1.75
CA ARG A 296 -8.30 19.07 -0.83
C ARG A 296 -8.12 18.46 0.57
N VAL A 297 -8.99 17.54 0.96
CA VAL A 297 -8.95 16.81 2.24
C VAL A 297 -8.97 15.29 2.01
N MET A 298 -8.31 14.82 0.97
CA MET A 298 -8.27 13.41 0.57
C MET A 298 -7.92 12.47 1.73
N GLY A 299 -7.16 12.97 2.71
CA GLY A 299 -6.69 12.20 3.86
C GLY A 299 -7.80 11.57 4.70
N ILE A 300 -9.00 12.13 4.71
CA ILE A 300 -10.13 11.58 5.49
C ILE A 300 -10.88 10.44 4.79
N GLY A 301 -10.54 10.13 3.54
CA GLY A 301 -11.20 9.07 2.75
C GLY A 301 -11.34 7.71 3.44
N PRO A 302 -10.38 7.27 4.29
CA PRO A 302 -10.50 6.02 5.06
C PRO A 302 -11.75 5.96 5.95
N ALA A 303 -12.16 7.06 6.56
CA ALA A 303 -13.29 7.06 7.49
C ALA A 303 -14.61 6.66 6.80
N PRO A 304 -15.10 7.34 5.74
CA PRO A 304 -16.31 6.92 5.04
C PRO A 304 -16.16 5.56 4.34
N ALA A 305 -14.98 5.18 3.87
CA ALA A 305 -14.75 3.85 3.29
C ALA A 305 -14.90 2.74 4.35
N THR A 306 -14.36 2.97 5.55
CA THR A 306 -14.49 2.05 6.70
C THR A 306 -15.95 1.91 7.12
N LEU A 307 -16.67 3.00 7.34
CA LEU A 307 -18.09 2.95 7.70
C LEU A 307 -18.91 2.18 6.66
N LYS A 308 -18.60 2.38 5.38
CA LYS A 308 -19.29 1.70 4.29
C LYS A 308 -19.00 0.18 4.26
N VAL A 309 -17.75 -0.24 4.47
CA VAL A 309 -17.44 -1.68 4.48
C VAL A 309 -17.99 -2.37 5.72
N LEU A 310 -17.99 -1.71 6.88
CA LEU A 310 -18.63 -2.22 8.10
C LEU A 310 -20.13 -2.43 7.88
N ALA A 311 -20.83 -1.45 7.33
CA ALA A 311 -22.25 -1.57 7.00
C ALA A 311 -22.53 -2.71 6.00
N GLN A 312 -21.69 -2.87 4.97
CA GLN A 312 -21.83 -3.95 3.97
C GLN A 312 -21.62 -5.34 4.54
N THR A 313 -20.77 -5.47 5.55
CA THR A 313 -20.42 -6.77 6.16
C THR A 313 -21.23 -7.10 7.40
N GLY A 314 -22.01 -6.13 7.92
CA GLY A 314 -22.77 -6.28 9.17
C GLY A 314 -21.88 -6.31 10.41
N LEU A 315 -20.63 -5.84 10.30
CA LEU A 315 -19.69 -5.78 11.43
C LEU A 315 -19.67 -4.38 12.05
N SER A 316 -19.39 -4.33 13.34
CA SER A 316 -19.09 -3.09 14.07
C SER A 316 -17.58 -2.89 14.24
N LEU A 317 -17.15 -1.67 14.48
CA LEU A 317 -15.73 -1.35 14.69
C LEU A 317 -15.16 -2.01 15.95
N ASP A 318 -16.00 -2.29 16.95
CA ASP A 318 -15.60 -2.97 18.19
C ASP A 318 -15.26 -4.45 17.98
N GLN A 319 -15.75 -5.05 16.87
CA GLN A 319 -15.42 -6.44 16.52
C GLN A 319 -14.08 -6.55 15.77
N ILE A 320 -13.45 -5.42 15.43
CA ILE A 320 -12.17 -5.41 14.74
C ILE A 320 -11.02 -5.50 15.74
N ASP A 321 -10.21 -6.53 15.62
CA ASP A 321 -9.07 -6.79 16.52
C ASP A 321 -7.78 -6.15 16.02
N VAL A 322 -7.63 -5.99 14.71
CA VAL A 322 -6.43 -5.45 14.04
C VAL A 322 -6.84 -4.35 13.08
N ILE A 323 -6.20 -3.19 13.17
CA ILE A 323 -6.41 -2.08 12.26
C ILE A 323 -5.07 -1.73 11.62
N GLU A 324 -4.99 -1.85 10.30
CA GLU A 324 -3.89 -1.36 9.48
C GLU A 324 -4.37 -0.12 8.71
N LEU A 325 -4.09 1.05 9.26
CA LEU A 325 -4.36 2.35 8.66
C LEU A 325 -3.08 2.88 8.01
N ASN A 326 -3.09 3.13 6.71
CA ASN A 326 -1.93 3.74 6.06
C ASN A 326 -1.71 5.17 6.57
N GLU A 327 -0.55 5.40 7.17
CA GLU A 327 -0.13 6.71 7.70
C GLU A 327 0.57 7.52 6.59
N ALA A 328 -0.19 7.98 5.59
CA ALA A 328 0.40 8.88 4.60
C ALA A 328 0.92 10.16 5.27
N PHE A 329 0.17 10.66 6.25
CA PHE A 329 0.51 11.76 7.15
C PHE A 329 -0.11 11.51 8.52
N ALA A 330 0.56 11.93 9.59
CA ALA A 330 0.01 11.82 10.94
C ALA A 330 -1.28 12.63 11.12
N ALA A 331 -1.36 13.83 10.52
CA ALA A 331 -2.58 14.64 10.52
C ALA A 331 -3.80 13.87 9.97
N GLN A 332 -3.59 13.17 8.85
CA GLN A 332 -4.60 12.34 8.21
C GLN A 332 -4.97 11.13 9.08
N GLY A 333 -3.99 10.43 9.64
CA GLY A 333 -4.22 9.28 10.51
C GLY A 333 -5.08 9.66 11.72
N LEU A 334 -4.70 10.72 12.44
CA LEU A 334 -5.43 11.22 13.60
C LEU A 334 -6.86 11.67 13.27
N ALA A 335 -7.04 12.39 12.14
CA ALA A 335 -8.38 12.79 11.71
C ALA A 335 -9.28 11.58 11.47
N VAL A 336 -8.77 10.53 10.81
CA VAL A 336 -9.51 9.30 10.56
C VAL A 336 -9.86 8.58 11.87
N LEU A 337 -8.90 8.42 12.79
CA LEU A 337 -9.17 7.78 14.09
C LEU A 337 -10.28 8.50 14.86
N ARG A 338 -10.18 9.83 14.98
CA ARG A 338 -11.18 10.64 15.67
C ARG A 338 -12.54 10.61 14.99
N MET A 339 -12.62 10.60 13.64
CA MET A 339 -13.87 10.44 12.88
C MET A 339 -14.53 9.08 13.10
N LEU A 340 -13.74 8.04 13.35
CA LEU A 340 -14.22 6.69 13.64
C LEU A 340 -14.52 6.48 15.16
N GLY A 341 -14.30 7.50 15.99
CA GLY A 341 -14.49 7.38 17.44
C GLY A 341 -13.39 6.60 18.16
N LEU A 342 -12.24 6.40 17.52
CA LEU A 342 -11.07 5.73 18.09
C LEU A 342 -10.18 6.75 18.83
N LYS A 343 -9.43 6.25 19.82
CA LYS A 343 -8.39 7.03 20.48
C LYS A 343 -7.19 7.22 19.55
N ASP A 344 -6.45 8.31 19.73
CA ASP A 344 -5.22 8.60 18.98
C ASP A 344 -4.14 7.50 19.19
N ASP A 345 -4.18 6.80 20.32
CA ASP A 345 -3.25 5.75 20.76
C ASP A 345 -3.89 4.35 20.82
N ASP A 346 -4.97 4.10 20.09
CA ASP A 346 -5.63 2.79 20.05
C ASP A 346 -4.64 1.69 19.68
N GLU A 347 -4.44 0.72 20.59
CA GLU A 347 -3.44 -0.33 20.46
C GLU A 347 -3.65 -1.26 19.27
N ARG A 348 -4.87 -1.34 18.76
CA ARG A 348 -5.21 -2.12 17.57
C ARG A 348 -4.59 -1.54 16.30
N VAL A 349 -4.26 -0.23 16.31
CA VAL A 349 -3.81 0.51 15.13
C VAL A 349 -2.31 0.38 14.95
N ASN A 350 -1.92 -0.16 13.79
CA ASN A 350 -0.54 -0.23 13.32
C ASN A 350 0.44 -0.72 14.41
N ALA A 351 0.12 -1.83 15.10
CA ALA A 351 0.93 -2.27 16.25
C ALA A 351 2.36 -2.70 15.87
N TRP A 352 2.63 -2.93 14.58
CA TRP A 352 3.98 -3.18 14.05
C TRP A 352 4.57 -1.99 13.29
N GLY A 353 4.03 -0.78 13.52
CA GLY A 353 4.38 0.44 12.82
C GLY A 353 3.56 0.65 11.55
N GLY A 354 3.38 1.90 11.17
CA GLY A 354 2.67 2.30 9.94
C GLY A 354 3.60 2.93 8.91
N ALA A 355 3.04 3.58 7.91
CA ALA A 355 3.78 4.08 6.75
C ALA A 355 4.77 5.21 7.08
N ILE A 356 4.56 5.96 8.15
CA ILE A 356 5.54 6.97 8.63
C ILE A 356 6.87 6.30 8.96
N ALA A 357 6.81 5.10 9.56
CA ALA A 357 7.99 4.34 9.92
C ALA A 357 8.48 3.39 8.82
N LEU A 358 7.55 2.67 8.16
CA LEU A 358 7.89 1.61 7.19
C LEU A 358 8.09 2.15 5.77
N GLY A 359 7.47 3.28 5.43
CA GLY A 359 7.47 3.83 4.09
C GLY A 359 6.16 3.58 3.32
N HIS A 360 6.03 4.26 2.16
CA HIS A 360 4.80 4.27 1.36
C HIS A 360 5.08 4.14 -0.14
N PRO A 361 5.59 3.01 -0.64
CA PRO A 361 5.61 2.72 -2.08
C PRO A 361 4.16 2.54 -2.55
N LEU A 362 3.62 3.53 -3.28
CA LEU A 362 2.19 3.74 -3.52
C LEU A 362 1.45 2.46 -3.92
N GLY A 363 1.85 1.83 -5.02
CA GLY A 363 1.19 0.64 -5.56
C GLY A 363 1.30 -0.61 -4.69
N ALA A 364 2.35 -0.71 -3.87
CA ALA A 364 2.59 -1.87 -3.00
C ALA A 364 1.93 -1.73 -1.62
N SER A 365 1.73 -0.50 -1.14
CA SER A 365 1.34 -0.23 0.25
C SER A 365 0.05 -0.91 0.68
N GLY A 366 -0.98 -0.88 -0.16
CA GLY A 366 -2.26 -1.51 0.17
C GLY A 366 -2.17 -3.03 0.31
N ALA A 367 -1.36 -3.67 -0.52
CA ALA A 367 -1.07 -5.11 -0.44
C ALA A 367 -0.26 -5.43 0.83
N ARG A 368 0.69 -4.55 1.22
CA ARG A 368 1.43 -4.66 2.49
C ARG A 368 0.48 -4.57 3.69
N LEU A 369 -0.48 -3.64 3.70
CA LEU A 369 -1.47 -3.57 4.79
C LEU A 369 -2.18 -4.92 4.97
N ALA A 370 -2.65 -5.54 3.88
CA ALA A 370 -3.30 -6.84 3.95
C ALA A 370 -2.35 -7.95 4.44
N THR A 371 -1.11 -7.95 3.97
CA THR A 371 -0.08 -8.93 4.40
C THR A 371 0.21 -8.81 5.89
N THR A 372 0.47 -7.59 6.37
CA THR A 372 0.74 -7.33 7.79
C THR A 372 -0.49 -7.66 8.66
N ALA A 373 -1.69 -7.30 8.21
CA ALA A 373 -2.94 -7.60 8.92
C ALA A 373 -3.14 -9.11 9.12
N VAL A 374 -2.93 -9.93 8.08
CA VAL A 374 -3.00 -11.39 8.17
C VAL A 374 -1.99 -11.91 9.21
N ASN A 375 -0.73 -11.48 9.13
CA ASN A 375 0.30 -11.91 10.08
C ASN A 375 -0.02 -11.49 11.51
N ARG A 376 -0.55 -10.29 11.72
CA ARG A 376 -0.98 -9.80 13.05
C ARG A 376 -2.14 -10.60 13.60
N LEU A 377 -3.15 -10.91 12.79
CA LEU A 377 -4.28 -11.76 13.22
C LEU A 377 -3.80 -13.11 13.75
N HIS A 378 -2.85 -13.74 13.05
CA HIS A 378 -2.27 -15.01 13.51
C HIS A 378 -1.37 -14.86 14.74
N ALA A 379 -0.64 -13.76 14.86
CA ALA A 379 0.23 -13.51 16.02
C ALA A 379 -0.55 -13.20 17.29
N THR A 380 -1.70 -12.55 17.19
CA THR A 380 -2.53 -12.13 18.34
C THR A 380 -3.69 -13.06 18.65
N GLY A 381 -4.03 -13.97 17.71
CA GLY A 381 -5.25 -14.78 17.81
C GLY A 381 -6.53 -14.00 17.48
N GLY A 382 -6.43 -12.74 17.02
CA GLY A 382 -7.55 -11.90 16.62
C GLY A 382 -8.36 -12.51 15.48
N ARG A 383 -9.62 -12.12 15.35
CA ARG A 383 -10.52 -12.65 14.31
C ARG A 383 -10.63 -11.73 13.10
N TYR A 384 -10.89 -10.46 13.30
CA TYR A 384 -11.12 -9.51 12.22
C TYR A 384 -10.04 -8.44 12.13
N ALA A 385 -9.63 -8.13 10.89
CA ALA A 385 -8.76 -7.01 10.59
C ALA A 385 -9.41 -6.05 9.61
N LEU A 386 -9.17 -4.76 9.83
CA LEU A 386 -9.50 -3.66 8.93
C LEU A 386 -8.20 -3.13 8.31
N CYS A 387 -8.10 -3.16 6.98
CA CYS A 387 -7.07 -2.46 6.22
C CYS A 387 -7.70 -1.26 5.54
N THR A 388 -7.20 -0.06 5.77
CA THR A 388 -7.78 1.16 5.16
C THR A 388 -6.72 2.20 4.83
N MET A 389 -6.97 3.00 3.79
CA MET A 389 -6.04 4.03 3.36
C MET A 389 -6.71 5.15 2.57
N CYS A 390 -6.12 6.33 2.66
CA CYS A 390 -6.45 7.47 1.84
C CYS A 390 -5.86 7.34 0.43
N ILE A 391 -6.44 8.07 -0.49
CA ILE A 391 -6.07 8.01 -1.91
C ILE A 391 -6.09 9.43 -2.45
N GLY A 392 -5.04 9.82 -3.11
CA GLY A 392 -4.95 11.12 -3.79
C GLY A 392 -6.17 11.42 -4.66
N VAL A 393 -6.40 12.70 -4.94
CA VAL A 393 -7.59 13.19 -5.68
C VAL A 393 -8.92 12.91 -4.97
N GLY A 394 -8.90 12.55 -3.68
CA GLY A 394 -10.09 12.53 -2.83
C GLY A 394 -10.84 11.20 -2.81
N GLN A 395 -10.20 10.11 -2.44
CA GLN A 395 -10.85 8.83 -2.22
C GLN A 395 -10.32 8.14 -0.95
N GLY A 396 -11.03 7.10 -0.52
CA GLY A 396 -10.59 6.13 0.47
C GLY A 396 -10.99 4.71 0.07
N ILE A 397 -10.28 3.73 0.60
CA ILE A 397 -10.56 2.30 0.43
C ILE A 397 -10.42 1.59 1.76
N ALA A 398 -11.28 0.61 2.01
CA ALA A 398 -11.24 -0.25 3.19
C ALA A 398 -11.55 -1.70 2.82
N VAL A 399 -10.81 -2.62 3.41
CA VAL A 399 -10.99 -4.08 3.28
C VAL A 399 -11.07 -4.69 4.66
N ILE A 400 -12.01 -5.62 4.86
CA ILE A 400 -12.10 -6.44 6.06
C ILE A 400 -11.63 -7.85 5.75
N LEU A 401 -10.74 -8.34 6.60
CA LEU A 401 -10.20 -9.71 6.58
C LEU A 401 -10.67 -10.43 7.84
N GLU A 402 -10.92 -11.73 7.73
CA GLU A 402 -11.25 -12.62 8.85
C GLU A 402 -10.23 -13.76 8.88
N ARG A 403 -9.57 -13.96 10.03
CA ARG A 403 -8.70 -15.12 10.24
C ARG A 403 -9.50 -16.41 10.19
N VAL A 404 -8.99 -17.43 9.53
CA VAL A 404 -9.57 -18.76 9.41
C VAL A 404 -8.62 -19.82 9.94
#